data_1ccbd23b901fb29b6ed48d58a3a80ad6
#
_entry.id   1ccbd23b901fb29b6ed48d58a3a80ad6
#
_cell.length_a   1.000
_cell.length_b   1.000
_cell.length_c   1.000
_cell.angle_alpha   90.00
_cell.angle_beta   90.00
_cell.angle_gamma   90.00
#
_symmetry.space_group_name_H-M   'P 1'
#
loop_
_entity.id
_entity.type
_entity.pdbx_description
1 polymer ?
#
loop_
_entity_poly.entity_id
_entity_poly.type
_entity_poly.pdbx_seq_one_letter_code
_entity_poly.pdbx_strand_id
1 'polypeptide(L)'
;LPIIIPMSDYDKAPDKSVVKKYSDDYVNILFTGRIAPNKKQENLISAFYYYNRLYNKKSRLILAGSFRYDDPYYIRLTEYTKKLGMGGTVIFTGHIKFDQILAYYKTADVFLCMSEHEGFCVPIVEAMKFKVPIIAYVRAAVPETMNHKGMILDDNNPQYVAACIDKMVKDKKLRDYVIEEQNERLEYYSYDNISAMFKEYLSKFIDKKD
;
A
#
# COMPACT_ATOMS: atom_id res chain seq x y z
N LEU A 1 7.12 -20.71 -0.45
CA LEU A 1 5.66 -20.75 -0.28
C LEU A 1 5.20 -19.37 0.19
N PRO A 2 4.16 -18.77 -0.43
CA PRO A 2 3.60 -17.50 0.02
C PRO A 2 2.99 -17.60 1.43
N ILE A 3 2.82 -16.44 2.08
CA ILE A 3 2.11 -16.37 3.36
C ILE A 3 0.62 -16.59 3.09
N ILE A 4 -0.03 -17.39 3.94
CA ILE A 4 -1.50 -17.54 3.92
C ILE A 4 -2.12 -16.27 4.52
N ILE A 5 -2.93 -15.59 3.74
CA ILE A 5 -3.67 -14.41 4.18
C ILE A 5 -5.15 -14.79 4.28
N PRO A 6 -5.82 -14.60 5.43
CA PRO A 6 -7.23 -14.95 5.59
C PRO A 6 -8.11 -13.93 4.85
N MET A 7 -8.26 -14.09 3.54
CA MET A 7 -8.95 -13.13 2.65
C MET A 7 -10.40 -12.86 3.05
N SER A 8 -11.07 -13.82 3.69
CA SER A 8 -12.43 -13.65 4.21
C SER A 8 -12.54 -12.60 5.33
N ASP A 9 -11.47 -12.36 6.06
CA ASP A 9 -11.47 -11.33 7.11
C ASP A 9 -11.65 -9.92 6.53
N TYR A 10 -11.19 -9.71 5.29
CA TYR A 10 -11.30 -8.42 4.59
C TYR A 10 -12.69 -8.16 4.01
N ASP A 11 -13.61 -9.14 4.06
CA ASP A 11 -15.00 -8.97 3.66
C ASP A 11 -15.89 -8.45 4.81
N LYS A 12 -15.31 -8.26 6.02
CA LYS A 12 -16.00 -7.68 7.18
C LYS A 12 -16.38 -6.22 6.93
N ALA A 13 -17.36 -5.74 7.69
CA ALA A 13 -17.83 -4.36 7.57
C ALA A 13 -16.74 -3.35 8.01
N PRO A 14 -16.42 -2.36 7.18
CA PRO A 14 -15.49 -1.30 7.54
C PRO A 14 -16.11 -0.31 8.52
N ASP A 15 -15.27 0.42 9.27
CA ASP A 15 -15.70 1.51 10.15
C ASP A 15 -16.43 2.60 9.33
N LYS A 16 -17.73 2.78 9.63
CA LYS A 16 -18.59 3.73 8.90
C LYS A 16 -18.17 5.18 9.10
N SER A 17 -17.59 5.53 10.24
CA SER A 17 -17.17 6.90 10.55
C SER A 17 -15.94 7.29 9.72
N VAL A 18 -15.00 6.37 9.59
CA VAL A 18 -13.80 6.54 8.74
C VAL A 18 -14.20 6.60 7.26
N VAL A 19 -15.07 5.68 6.81
CA VAL A 19 -15.60 5.74 5.42
C VAL A 19 -16.26 7.08 5.16
N LYS A 20 -17.17 7.54 6.02
CA LYS A 20 -17.84 8.84 5.85
C LYS A 20 -16.87 10.01 5.80
N LYS A 21 -15.80 9.96 6.62
CA LYS A 21 -14.80 11.03 6.71
C LYS A 21 -13.95 11.16 5.44
N TYR A 22 -13.65 10.03 4.77
CA TYR A 22 -12.71 9.98 3.66
C TYR A 22 -13.36 9.71 2.29
N SER A 23 -14.69 9.59 2.23
CA SER A 23 -15.47 9.52 0.98
C SER A 23 -15.94 10.91 0.54
N ASP A 24 -15.04 11.87 0.48
CA ASP A 24 -15.27 13.23 -0.02
C ASP A 24 -14.61 13.41 -1.40
N ASP A 25 -14.43 14.66 -1.85
CA ASP A 25 -13.82 14.99 -3.15
C ASP A 25 -12.28 15.08 -3.13
N TYR A 26 -11.63 14.62 -2.05
CA TYR A 26 -10.19 14.57 -1.94
C TYR A 26 -9.65 13.23 -2.46
N VAL A 27 -8.52 13.29 -3.16
CA VAL A 27 -7.76 12.09 -3.51
C VAL A 27 -7.02 11.57 -2.28
N ASN A 28 -7.29 10.31 -1.93
CA ASN A 28 -6.67 9.62 -0.81
C ASN A 28 -5.52 8.72 -1.29
N ILE A 29 -4.30 9.10 -0.99
CA ILE A 29 -3.12 8.26 -1.20
C ILE A 29 -2.85 7.52 0.10
N LEU A 30 -2.88 6.19 0.06
CA LEU A 30 -2.78 5.34 1.24
C LEU A 30 -1.43 4.62 1.29
N PHE A 31 -0.87 4.56 2.47
CA PHE A 31 0.13 3.59 2.88
C PHE A 31 -0.32 2.92 4.18
N THR A 32 -0.19 1.61 4.29
CA THR A 32 -0.44 0.89 5.54
C THR A 32 0.82 0.18 6.01
N GLY A 33 1.09 0.28 7.29
CA GLY A 33 2.25 -0.32 7.92
C GLY A 33 2.82 0.52 9.05
N ARG A 34 3.60 -0.11 9.92
CA ARG A 34 4.27 0.59 11.02
C ARG A 34 5.14 1.73 10.49
N ILE A 35 5.17 2.85 11.19
CA ILE A 35 6.09 3.94 10.90
C ILE A 35 7.49 3.50 11.34
N ALA A 36 8.36 3.22 10.36
CA ALA A 36 9.69 2.67 10.58
C ALA A 36 10.63 3.00 9.40
N PRO A 37 11.95 3.16 9.64
CA PRO A 37 12.91 3.63 8.62
C PRO A 37 12.95 2.80 7.34
N ASN A 38 12.75 1.47 7.43
CA ASN A 38 12.73 0.58 6.27
C ASN A 38 11.51 0.77 5.35
N LYS A 39 10.48 1.47 5.83
CA LYS A 39 9.27 1.78 5.06
C LYS A 39 9.37 3.08 4.28
N LYS A 40 10.41 3.88 4.52
CA LYS A 40 10.72 5.11 3.77
C LYS A 40 9.53 6.08 3.64
N GLN A 41 8.86 6.33 4.76
CA GLN A 41 7.74 7.27 4.74
C GLN A 41 8.17 8.69 4.31
N GLU A 42 9.44 9.07 4.49
CA GLU A 42 9.98 10.32 3.95
C GLU A 42 9.85 10.41 2.43
N ASN A 43 10.01 9.29 1.69
CA ASN A 43 9.84 9.26 0.24
C ASN A 43 8.36 9.41 -0.14
N LEU A 44 7.45 8.79 0.63
CA LEU A 44 6.01 8.98 0.44
C LEU A 44 5.60 10.44 0.64
N ILE A 45 6.09 11.07 1.71
CA ILE A 45 5.82 12.48 2.03
C ILE A 45 6.39 13.40 0.95
N SER A 46 7.62 13.13 0.49
CA SER A 46 8.25 13.90 -0.59
C SER A 46 7.48 13.82 -1.90
N ALA A 47 7.11 12.61 -2.32
CA ALA A 47 6.32 12.40 -3.54
C ALA A 47 4.94 13.07 -3.43
N PHE A 48 4.28 12.91 -2.29
CA PHE A 48 2.99 13.53 -2.02
C PHE A 48 3.07 15.06 -2.00
N TYR A 49 4.14 15.66 -1.47
CA TYR A 49 4.36 17.10 -1.52
C TYR A 49 4.32 17.62 -2.96
N TYR A 50 5.07 16.99 -3.88
CA TYR A 50 5.06 17.38 -5.29
C TYR A 50 3.70 17.12 -5.95
N TYR A 51 3.05 15.98 -5.65
CA TYR A 51 1.71 15.71 -6.16
C TYR A 51 0.70 16.77 -5.74
N ASN A 52 0.64 17.08 -4.44
CA ASN A 52 -0.28 18.09 -3.91
C ASN A 52 -0.01 19.48 -4.50
N ARG A 53 1.27 19.86 -4.68
CA ARG A 53 1.64 21.20 -5.18
C ARG A 53 1.45 21.38 -6.67
N LEU A 54 1.77 20.36 -7.46
CA LEU A 54 1.83 20.47 -8.92
C LEU A 54 0.56 19.98 -9.62
N TYR A 55 -0.16 19.03 -9.01
CA TYR A 55 -1.24 18.34 -9.70
C TYR A 55 -2.61 18.50 -9.02
N ASN A 56 -2.73 18.22 -7.72
CA ASN A 56 -4.03 18.27 -7.04
C ASN A 56 -3.92 18.67 -5.57
N LYS A 57 -4.33 19.91 -5.26
CA LYS A 57 -4.37 20.43 -3.88
C LYS A 57 -5.45 19.76 -3.00
N LYS A 58 -6.51 19.21 -3.61
CA LYS A 58 -7.53 18.41 -2.92
C LYS A 58 -7.06 16.96 -2.82
N SER A 59 -6.01 16.75 -2.06
CA SER A 59 -5.43 15.43 -1.84
C SER A 59 -4.86 15.31 -0.44
N ARG A 60 -4.72 14.07 0.03
CA ARG A 60 -4.10 13.76 1.31
C ARG A 60 -3.32 12.46 1.24
N LEU A 61 -2.26 12.37 2.04
CA LEU A 61 -1.50 11.17 2.27
C LEU A 61 -1.89 10.59 3.63
N ILE A 62 -2.38 9.37 3.66
CA ILE A 62 -2.78 8.66 4.86
C ILE A 62 -1.73 7.60 5.16
N LEU A 63 -1.00 7.78 6.26
CA LEU A 63 0.00 6.84 6.78
C LEU A 63 -0.63 6.06 7.93
N ALA A 64 -1.28 4.95 7.56
CA ALA A 64 -2.07 4.14 8.47
C ALA A 64 -1.23 3.07 9.16
N GLY A 65 -0.90 3.29 10.45
CA GLY A 65 -0.14 2.32 11.21
C GLY A 65 0.48 2.88 12.49
N SER A 66 0.92 1.97 13.34
CA SER A 66 1.42 2.28 14.66
C SER A 66 2.78 2.98 14.63
N PHE A 67 2.98 3.86 15.61
CA PHE A 67 4.24 4.50 15.95
C PHE A 67 4.28 4.81 17.44
N ARG A 68 5.46 5.14 17.94
CA ARG A 68 5.64 5.70 19.27
C ARG A 68 5.90 7.20 19.12
N TYR A 69 5.31 8.02 19.99
CA TYR A 69 5.48 9.48 19.97
C TYR A 69 6.92 9.93 20.26
N ASP A 70 7.69 9.10 20.99
CA ASP A 70 9.08 9.31 21.34
C ASP A 70 10.08 8.71 20.33
N ASP A 71 9.57 8.08 19.27
CA ASP A 71 10.42 7.48 18.23
C ASP A 71 11.12 8.58 17.40
N PRO A 72 12.46 8.59 17.36
CA PRO A 72 13.22 9.61 16.60
C PRO A 72 12.85 9.67 15.12
N TYR A 73 12.47 8.54 14.51
CA TYR A 73 12.06 8.51 13.11
C TYR A 73 10.70 9.19 12.92
N TYR A 74 9.73 8.90 13.79
CA TYR A 74 8.42 9.57 13.77
C TYR A 74 8.56 11.08 13.99
N ILE A 75 9.38 11.50 14.95
CA ILE A 75 9.64 12.93 15.23
C ILE A 75 10.19 13.60 13.97
N ARG A 76 11.22 13.03 13.33
CA ARG A 76 11.77 13.58 12.08
C ARG A 76 10.73 13.70 10.97
N LEU A 77 9.86 12.70 10.81
CA LEU A 77 8.81 12.73 9.79
C LEU A 77 7.79 13.85 10.05
N THR A 78 7.40 14.06 11.30
CA THR A 78 6.46 15.14 11.66
C THR A 78 7.08 16.52 11.48
N GLU A 79 8.36 16.70 11.83
CA GLU A 79 9.10 17.94 11.57
C GLU A 79 9.25 18.20 10.08
N TYR A 80 9.60 17.15 9.31
CA TYR A 80 9.70 17.23 7.85
C TYR A 80 8.36 17.64 7.22
N THR A 81 7.27 17.02 7.65
CA THR A 81 5.91 17.35 7.20
C THR A 81 5.54 18.81 7.50
N LYS A 82 5.87 19.29 8.70
CA LYS A 82 5.67 20.71 9.09
C LYS A 82 6.51 21.65 8.25
N LYS A 83 7.79 21.34 8.04
CA LYS A 83 8.71 22.15 7.20
C LYS A 83 8.21 22.29 5.77
N LEU A 84 7.57 21.26 5.22
CA LEU A 84 6.95 21.29 3.89
C LEU A 84 5.58 22.00 3.87
N GLY A 85 5.05 22.41 5.02
CA GLY A 85 3.71 23.00 5.13
C GLY A 85 2.57 22.03 4.86
N MET A 86 2.79 20.72 5.11
CA MET A 86 1.85 19.64 4.79
C MET A 86 1.12 19.06 6.02
N GLY A 87 1.22 19.70 7.18
CA GLY A 87 0.68 19.19 8.45
C GLY A 87 -0.84 18.95 8.49
N GLY A 88 -1.61 19.55 7.57
CA GLY A 88 -3.05 19.32 7.44
C GLY A 88 -3.44 18.26 6.41
N THR A 89 -2.50 17.81 5.57
CA THR A 89 -2.76 16.90 4.44
C THR A 89 -2.01 15.58 4.53
N VAL A 90 -0.96 15.49 5.34
CA VAL A 90 -0.29 14.23 5.73
C VAL A 90 -0.86 13.80 7.08
N ILE A 91 -1.48 12.64 7.10
CA ILE A 91 -2.23 12.11 8.25
C ILE A 91 -1.51 10.87 8.78
N PHE A 92 -0.99 10.95 10.01
CA PHE A 92 -0.49 9.81 10.76
C PHE A 92 -1.61 9.29 11.65
N THR A 93 -2.12 8.10 11.37
CA THR A 93 -3.30 7.59 12.09
C THR A 93 -2.97 7.04 13.48
N GLY A 94 -1.73 6.61 13.72
CA GLY A 94 -1.39 5.82 14.88
C GLY A 94 -1.90 4.38 14.77
N HIS A 95 -1.97 3.71 15.91
CA HIS A 95 -2.56 2.37 15.99
C HIS A 95 -4.06 2.45 15.72
N ILE A 96 -4.54 1.64 14.78
CA ILE A 96 -5.95 1.59 14.36
C ILE A 96 -6.47 0.16 14.43
N LYS A 97 -7.78 0.03 14.60
CA LYS A 97 -8.46 -1.26 14.58
C LYS A 97 -8.59 -1.81 13.17
N PHE A 98 -8.85 -3.11 13.06
CA PHE A 98 -8.93 -3.77 11.76
C PHE A 98 -10.06 -3.22 10.87
N ASP A 99 -11.23 -2.94 11.42
CA ASP A 99 -12.37 -2.31 10.73
C ASP A 99 -12.02 -0.91 10.17
N GLN A 100 -11.15 -0.17 10.85
CA GLN A 100 -10.62 1.11 10.35
C GLN A 100 -9.62 0.91 9.21
N ILE A 101 -8.78 -0.15 9.27
CA ILE A 101 -7.90 -0.52 8.14
C ILE A 101 -8.73 -0.79 6.89
N LEU A 102 -9.81 -1.60 7.01
CA LEU A 102 -10.74 -1.86 5.91
C LEU A 102 -11.33 -0.58 5.32
N ALA A 103 -11.69 0.38 6.19
CA ALA A 103 -12.24 1.66 5.77
C ALA A 103 -11.24 2.51 5.00
N TYR A 104 -9.96 2.54 5.40
CA TYR A 104 -8.91 3.26 4.67
C TYR A 104 -8.67 2.65 3.29
N TYR A 105 -8.59 1.33 3.17
CA TYR A 105 -8.49 0.69 1.86
C TYR A 105 -9.72 0.98 0.98
N LYS A 106 -10.91 0.93 1.54
CA LYS A 106 -12.16 1.18 0.80
C LYS A 106 -12.26 2.60 0.25
N THR A 107 -11.60 3.56 0.89
CA THR A 107 -11.64 4.99 0.51
C THR A 107 -10.38 5.45 -0.20
N ALA A 108 -9.40 4.58 -0.42
CA ALA A 108 -8.15 4.92 -1.08
C ALA A 108 -8.32 4.97 -2.61
N ASP A 109 -7.71 5.98 -3.24
CA ASP A 109 -7.61 6.11 -4.69
C ASP A 109 -6.33 5.48 -5.24
N VAL A 110 -5.25 5.51 -4.45
CA VAL A 110 -3.94 4.94 -4.79
C VAL A 110 -3.29 4.38 -3.53
N PHE A 111 -2.72 3.18 -3.62
CA PHE A 111 -1.82 2.64 -2.61
C PHE A 111 -0.37 2.91 -3.04
N LEU A 112 0.40 3.61 -2.21
CA LEU A 112 1.78 3.97 -2.52
C LEU A 112 2.75 3.27 -1.57
N CYS A 113 3.66 2.44 -2.10
CA CYS A 113 4.65 1.70 -1.34
C CYS A 113 6.08 2.02 -1.82
N MET A 114 6.87 2.69 -0.98
CA MET A 114 8.26 3.06 -1.27
C MET A 114 9.26 2.34 -0.35
N SER A 115 8.86 1.20 0.23
CA SER A 115 9.65 0.43 1.19
C SER A 115 10.95 -0.09 0.57
N GLU A 116 12.04 -0.04 1.31
CA GLU A 116 13.33 -0.64 0.91
C GLU A 116 13.49 -2.08 1.41
N HIS A 117 12.80 -2.44 2.49
CA HIS A 117 12.86 -3.77 3.08
C HIS A 117 11.47 -4.31 3.41
N GLU A 118 11.10 -5.39 2.72
CA GLU A 118 9.90 -6.17 2.92
C GLU A 118 10.21 -7.65 2.80
N GLY A 119 9.67 -8.46 3.71
CA GLY A 119 9.75 -9.92 3.58
C GLY A 119 8.72 -10.47 2.60
N PHE A 120 7.52 -9.85 2.53
CA PHE A 120 6.42 -10.23 1.63
C PHE A 120 5.57 -9.03 1.22
N CYS A 121 5.41 -8.06 2.12
CA CYS A 121 4.56 -6.88 1.95
C CYS A 121 3.06 -7.21 1.86
N VAL A 122 2.49 -7.78 2.93
CA VAL A 122 1.05 -8.05 3.06
C VAL A 122 0.17 -6.88 2.61
N PRO A 123 0.48 -5.60 2.93
CA PRO A 123 -0.29 -4.44 2.48
C PRO A 123 -0.52 -4.34 0.97
N ILE A 124 0.38 -4.86 0.15
CA ILE A 124 0.19 -4.92 -1.31
C ILE A 124 -0.97 -5.86 -1.65
N VAL A 125 -1.01 -7.05 -1.03
CA VAL A 125 -2.09 -8.02 -1.28
C VAL A 125 -3.43 -7.51 -0.72
N GLU A 126 -3.40 -6.79 0.40
CA GLU A 126 -4.58 -6.09 0.93
C GLU A 126 -5.10 -5.04 -0.07
N ALA A 127 -4.23 -4.21 -0.63
CA ALA A 127 -4.60 -3.22 -1.65
C ALA A 127 -5.20 -3.89 -2.91
N MET A 128 -4.65 -5.03 -3.34
CA MET A 128 -5.21 -5.84 -4.44
C MET A 128 -6.65 -6.29 -4.11
N LYS A 129 -6.89 -6.82 -2.90
CA LYS A 129 -8.22 -7.27 -2.45
C LYS A 129 -9.27 -6.16 -2.52
N PHE A 130 -8.87 -4.93 -2.20
CA PHE A 130 -9.75 -3.76 -2.26
C PHE A 130 -9.78 -3.06 -3.63
N LYS A 131 -9.10 -3.63 -4.65
CA LYS A 131 -8.99 -3.04 -5.99
C LYS A 131 -8.45 -1.61 -5.97
N VAL A 132 -7.55 -1.32 -5.03
CA VAL A 132 -6.82 -0.06 -4.97
C VAL A 132 -5.61 -0.17 -5.89
N PRO A 133 -5.45 0.69 -6.90
CA PRO A 133 -4.31 0.63 -7.79
C PRO A 133 -3.01 0.93 -7.03
N ILE A 134 -2.00 0.10 -7.25
CA ILE A 134 -0.74 0.13 -6.51
C ILE A 134 0.33 0.80 -7.37
N ILE A 135 1.07 1.72 -6.74
CA ILE A 135 2.35 2.24 -7.20
C ILE A 135 3.39 1.81 -6.18
N ALA A 136 4.40 1.06 -6.61
CA ALA A 136 5.37 0.51 -5.69
C ALA A 136 6.82 0.65 -6.21
N TYR A 137 7.77 0.82 -5.29
CA TYR A 137 9.19 0.88 -5.60
C TYR A 137 9.78 -0.52 -5.70
N VAL A 138 10.65 -0.75 -6.69
CA VAL A 138 11.26 -2.05 -7.03
C VAL A 138 12.32 -2.48 -6.01
N ARG A 139 11.92 -2.80 -4.77
CA ARG A 139 12.85 -3.25 -3.72
C ARG A 139 12.32 -4.45 -2.96
N ALA A 140 13.26 -5.26 -2.46
CA ALA A 140 13.01 -6.43 -1.65
C ALA A 140 11.98 -7.38 -2.29
N ALA A 141 10.99 -7.87 -1.53
CA ALA A 141 9.96 -8.79 -2.02
C ALA A 141 8.84 -8.12 -2.83
N VAL A 142 8.82 -6.80 -2.98
CA VAL A 142 7.74 -6.07 -3.67
C VAL A 142 7.52 -6.55 -5.11
N PRO A 143 8.57 -6.65 -5.97
CA PRO A 143 8.39 -7.12 -7.34
C PRO A 143 7.82 -8.54 -7.42
N GLU A 144 8.31 -9.45 -6.56
CA GLU A 144 7.83 -10.84 -6.50
C GLU A 144 6.39 -10.91 -6.01
N THR A 145 6.03 -10.14 -4.99
CA THR A 145 4.66 -10.07 -4.49
C THR A 145 3.71 -9.60 -5.59
N MET A 146 4.12 -8.62 -6.38
CA MET A 146 3.34 -8.12 -7.53
C MET A 146 3.50 -8.94 -8.80
N ASN A 147 4.32 -10.01 -8.82
CA ASN A 147 4.66 -10.79 -10.02
C ASN A 147 5.20 -9.91 -11.15
N HIS A 148 5.97 -8.88 -10.81
CA HIS A 148 6.52 -7.88 -11.75
C HIS A 148 5.47 -7.17 -12.62
N LYS A 149 4.19 -7.18 -12.19
CA LYS A 149 3.06 -6.55 -12.88
C LYS A 149 2.62 -5.25 -12.20
N GLY A 150 1.79 -4.48 -12.90
CA GLY A 150 1.30 -3.21 -12.39
C GLY A 150 2.33 -2.07 -12.49
N MET A 151 2.20 -1.04 -11.66
CA MET A 151 3.10 0.13 -11.69
C MET A 151 4.23 -0.04 -10.67
N ILE A 152 5.32 -0.69 -11.09
CA ILE A 152 6.55 -0.86 -10.30
C ILE A 152 7.59 0.13 -10.83
N LEU A 153 8.08 1.00 -9.95
CA LEU A 153 9.01 2.07 -10.27
C LEU A 153 10.44 1.66 -9.91
N ASP A 154 11.39 1.92 -10.78
CA ASP A 154 12.83 1.75 -10.57
C ASP A 154 13.52 3.05 -10.11
N ASP A 155 12.84 4.19 -10.26
CA ASP A 155 13.27 5.50 -9.79
C ASP A 155 12.36 5.97 -8.65
N ASN A 156 12.96 6.44 -7.55
CA ASN A 156 12.25 7.00 -6.40
C ASN A 156 12.29 8.54 -6.37
N ASN A 157 12.66 9.18 -7.48
CA ASN A 157 12.60 10.63 -7.58
C ASN A 157 11.18 11.12 -7.24
N PRO A 158 11.02 12.02 -6.26
CA PRO A 158 9.71 12.38 -5.75
C PRO A 158 8.83 13.10 -6.79
N GLN A 159 9.40 13.81 -7.75
CA GLN A 159 8.65 14.45 -8.83
C GLN A 159 8.14 13.42 -9.84
N TYR A 160 8.97 12.42 -10.16
CA TYR A 160 8.57 11.31 -11.02
C TYR A 160 7.46 10.48 -10.38
N VAL A 161 7.60 10.12 -9.10
CA VAL A 161 6.55 9.40 -8.36
C VAL A 161 5.24 10.21 -8.30
N ALA A 162 5.33 11.53 -8.11
CA ALA A 162 4.18 12.43 -8.14
C ALA A 162 3.46 12.43 -9.50
N ALA A 163 4.21 12.41 -10.60
CA ALA A 163 3.65 12.30 -11.95
C ALA A 163 2.97 10.94 -12.17
N CYS A 164 3.55 9.86 -11.65
CA CYS A 164 2.94 8.52 -11.68
C CYS A 164 1.61 8.48 -10.90
N ILE A 165 1.56 9.13 -9.72
CA ILE A 165 0.30 9.27 -8.95
C ILE A 165 -0.76 10.01 -9.77
N ASP A 166 -0.40 11.15 -10.38
CA ASP A 166 -1.33 11.92 -11.19
C ASP A 166 -1.87 11.13 -12.38
N LYS A 167 -0.97 10.42 -13.07
CA LYS A 167 -1.33 9.54 -14.17
C LYS A 167 -2.30 8.44 -13.72
N MET A 168 -2.03 7.78 -12.58
CA MET A 168 -2.88 6.72 -12.03
C MET A 168 -4.27 7.25 -11.66
N VAL A 169 -4.35 8.45 -11.08
CA VAL A 169 -5.62 9.06 -10.68
C VAL A 169 -6.47 9.51 -11.89
N LYS A 170 -5.84 10.07 -12.92
CA LYS A 170 -6.55 10.67 -14.06
C LYS A 170 -6.83 9.69 -15.19
N ASP A 171 -5.93 8.77 -15.46
CA ASP A 171 -6.07 7.83 -16.58
C ASP A 171 -6.84 6.59 -16.16
N LYS A 172 -8.16 6.61 -16.43
CA LYS A 172 -9.02 5.47 -16.09
C LYS A 172 -8.59 4.17 -16.78
N LYS A 173 -8.10 4.22 -18.01
CA LYS A 173 -7.67 3.01 -18.76
C LYS A 173 -6.45 2.38 -18.10
N LEU A 174 -5.47 3.20 -17.72
CA LEU A 174 -4.29 2.73 -16.99
C LEU A 174 -4.69 2.13 -15.64
N ARG A 175 -5.55 2.82 -14.90
CA ARG A 175 -6.02 2.33 -13.59
C ARG A 175 -6.75 1.01 -13.70
N ASP A 176 -7.68 0.89 -14.65
CA ASP A 176 -8.44 -0.34 -14.87
C ASP A 176 -7.51 -1.49 -15.26
N TYR A 177 -6.53 -1.25 -16.14
CA TYR A 177 -5.52 -2.23 -16.52
C TYR A 177 -4.68 -2.69 -15.30
N VAL A 178 -4.19 -1.77 -14.48
CA VAL A 178 -3.41 -2.09 -13.29
C VAL A 178 -4.24 -2.92 -12.29
N ILE A 179 -5.51 -2.57 -12.11
CA ILE A 179 -6.41 -3.31 -11.21
C ILE A 179 -6.68 -4.73 -11.75
N GLU A 180 -6.82 -4.91 -13.06
CA GLU A 180 -6.98 -6.22 -13.68
C GLU A 180 -5.76 -7.11 -13.44
N GLU A 181 -4.56 -6.61 -13.69
CA GLU A 181 -3.29 -7.28 -13.39
C GLU A 181 -3.19 -7.67 -11.90
N GLN A 182 -3.65 -6.80 -11.01
CA GLN A 182 -3.68 -7.05 -9.57
C GLN A 182 -4.70 -8.15 -9.19
N ASN A 183 -5.87 -8.17 -9.82
CA ASN A 183 -6.87 -9.21 -9.59
C ASN A 183 -6.36 -10.59 -10.01
N GLU A 184 -5.71 -10.70 -11.18
CA GLU A 184 -5.07 -11.95 -11.59
C GLU A 184 -4.01 -12.41 -10.58
N ARG A 185 -3.21 -11.46 -10.07
CA ARG A 185 -2.19 -11.79 -9.07
C ARG A 185 -2.82 -12.21 -7.73
N LEU A 186 -3.94 -11.62 -7.34
CA LEU A 186 -4.65 -11.95 -6.10
C LEU A 186 -5.11 -13.40 -6.08
N GLU A 187 -5.55 -13.97 -7.22
CA GLU A 187 -5.94 -15.38 -7.35
C GLU A 187 -4.80 -16.33 -6.96
N TYR A 188 -3.55 -15.95 -7.24
CA TYR A 188 -2.38 -16.73 -6.82
C TYR A 188 -2.28 -16.86 -5.29
N TYR A 189 -2.80 -15.90 -4.53
CA TYR A 189 -2.82 -15.90 -3.06
C TYR A 189 -4.08 -16.53 -2.46
N SER A 190 -4.92 -17.14 -3.27
CA SER A 190 -6.09 -17.89 -2.77
C SER A 190 -5.65 -19.05 -1.88
N TYR A 191 -6.49 -19.38 -0.89
CA TYR A 191 -6.23 -20.49 0.01
C TYR A 191 -6.03 -21.80 -0.75
N ASP A 192 -6.84 -22.04 -1.78
CA ASP A 192 -6.80 -23.27 -2.58
C ASP A 192 -5.46 -23.41 -3.32
N ASN A 193 -4.98 -22.34 -3.96
CA ASN A 193 -3.69 -22.35 -4.64
C ASN A 193 -2.54 -22.56 -3.68
N ILE A 194 -2.50 -21.84 -2.55
CA ILE A 194 -1.42 -21.98 -1.56
C ILE A 194 -1.46 -23.39 -0.94
N SER A 195 -2.67 -23.93 -0.66
CA SER A 195 -2.83 -25.29 -0.15
C SER A 195 -2.35 -26.36 -1.15
N ALA A 196 -2.66 -26.18 -2.44
CA ALA A 196 -2.17 -27.07 -3.50
C ALA A 196 -0.64 -27.03 -3.60
N MET A 197 -0.04 -25.85 -3.63
CA MET A 197 1.41 -25.67 -3.62
C MET A 197 2.06 -26.33 -2.41
N PHE A 198 1.48 -26.15 -1.22
CA PHE A 198 1.99 -26.78 0.00
C PHE A 198 1.97 -28.30 -0.10
N LYS A 199 0.88 -28.89 -0.56
CA LYS A 199 0.76 -30.34 -0.77
C LYS A 199 1.80 -30.87 -1.76
N GLU A 200 2.01 -30.15 -2.86
CA GLU A 200 3.03 -30.50 -3.87
C GLU A 200 4.45 -30.46 -3.26
N TYR A 201 4.79 -29.45 -2.48
CA TYR A 201 6.10 -29.41 -1.82
C TYR A 201 6.25 -30.53 -0.80
N LEU A 202 5.20 -30.83 -0.06
CA LEU A 202 5.21 -31.89 0.94
C LEU A 202 5.42 -33.27 0.32
N SER A 203 4.72 -33.60 -0.80
CA SER A 203 4.89 -34.85 -1.51
C SER A 203 6.33 -35.03 -2.02
N LYS A 204 6.90 -34.00 -2.66
CA LYS A 204 8.30 -34.03 -3.11
C LYS A 204 9.32 -34.22 -1.97
N PHE A 205 8.96 -33.83 -0.75
CA PHE A 205 9.81 -34.03 0.43
C PHE A 205 9.69 -35.43 0.99
N ILE A 206 8.50 -36.02 0.96
CA ILE A 206 8.22 -37.37 1.43
C ILE A 206 8.83 -38.41 0.47
N ASP A 207 8.59 -38.23 -0.83
CA ASP A 207 9.05 -39.15 -1.90
C ASP A 207 10.60 -39.21 -2.05
N LYS A 208 11.33 -38.25 -1.45
CA LYS A 208 12.79 -38.24 -1.41
C LYS A 208 13.38 -39.06 -0.25
N LYS A 209 12.56 -39.69 0.58
CA LYS A 209 13.01 -40.49 1.76
C LYS A 209 13.06 -42.00 1.49
N ASP A 210 12.67 -42.45 0.28
CA ASP A 210 12.84 -43.79 -0.22
C ASP A 210 14.05 -43.86 -1.17
#